data_b3c2cd9b8693544145ad0df367245009
#
_entry.id   b3c2cd9b8693544145ad0df367245009
#
_cell.length_a   1.000
_cell.length_b   1.000
_cell.length_c   1.000
_cell.angle_alpha   90.00
_cell.angle_beta   90.00
_cell.angle_gamma   90.00
#
_symmetry.space_group_name_H-M   'P 1'
#
loop_
_entity.id
_entity.type
_entity.pdbx_description
1 polymer ?
#
loop_
_entity_poly.entity_id
_entity_poly.type
_entity_poly.pdbx_seq_one_letter_code
_entity_poly.pdbx_strand_id
1 'polypeptide(L)'
;MEELTYAAEKGNVTLQCKPEGAPQPKFNWRKDGNLISSGGKYIIFDNGNLFIRQVNLADEGVYKCEATNEYGKAEANGRLKVKPRSFKVQLF
;
A
#
# COMPACT_ATOMS: atom_id res chain seq x y z
N MET A 1 -8.40 6.53 11.40
CA MET A 1 -7.01 6.62 11.86
C MET A 1 -6.10 5.95 10.85
N GLU A 2 -5.07 6.66 10.43
CA GLU A 2 -4.14 6.11 9.44
C GLU A 2 -3.17 5.14 10.09
N GLU A 3 -2.90 4.04 9.42
CA GLU A 3 -1.87 3.11 9.83
C GLU A 3 -0.56 3.53 9.17
N LEU A 4 0.53 3.49 9.95
CA LEU A 4 1.84 3.88 9.45
C LEU A 4 2.69 2.64 9.22
N THR A 5 3.23 2.52 8.01
CA THR A 5 4.09 1.42 7.62
C THR A 5 5.42 1.96 7.13
N TYR A 6 6.51 1.32 7.54
CA TYR A 6 7.84 1.66 7.07
C TYR A 6 8.36 0.59 6.13
N ALA A 7 9.05 1.02 5.09
CA ALA A 7 9.72 0.11 4.16
C ALA A 7 11.14 0.59 3.91
N ALA A 8 12.04 -0.35 3.65
CA ALA A 8 13.40 -0.02 3.26
C ALA A 8 13.47 0.24 1.76
N GLU A 9 14.21 1.25 1.38
CA GLU A 9 14.45 1.54 -0.04
C GLU A 9 14.99 0.31 -0.76
N LYS A 10 14.49 0.05 -1.96
CA LYS A 10 14.80 -1.11 -2.80
C LYS A 10 14.26 -2.44 -2.28
N GLY A 11 13.64 -2.43 -1.11
CA GLY A 11 12.95 -3.60 -0.60
C GLY A 11 11.54 -3.70 -1.14
N ASN A 12 10.80 -4.69 -0.63
CA ASN A 12 9.39 -4.88 -0.97
C ASN A 12 8.55 -4.64 0.26
N VAL A 13 7.30 -4.27 0.06
CA VAL A 13 6.38 -4.07 1.18
C VAL A 13 4.99 -4.53 0.78
N THR A 14 4.26 -5.07 1.74
CA THR A 14 2.85 -5.45 1.56
C THR A 14 2.00 -4.59 2.48
N LEU A 15 1.06 -3.86 1.89
CA LEU A 15 0.06 -3.12 2.65
C LEU A 15 -1.19 -3.96 2.73
N GLN A 16 -1.73 -4.10 3.93
CA GLN A 16 -2.89 -4.96 4.15
C GLN A 16 -4.18 -4.17 4.11
N CYS A 17 -5.18 -4.75 3.45
CA CYS A 17 -6.55 -4.27 3.49
C CYS A 17 -7.37 -5.41 4.05
N LYS A 18 -8.00 -5.20 5.21
CA LYS A 18 -8.74 -6.25 5.91
C LYS A 18 -10.20 -5.89 6.03
N PRO A 19 -10.95 -5.91 4.94
CA PRO A 19 -12.37 -5.65 5.03
C PRO A 19 -13.07 -6.86 5.63
N GLU A 20 -14.10 -6.58 6.38
CA GLU A 20 -15.00 -7.63 6.85
C GLU A 20 -16.24 -7.57 6.00
N GLY A 21 -16.77 -8.72 5.65
CA GLY A 21 -18.02 -8.76 4.91
C GLY A 21 -18.12 -9.93 3.97
N ALA A 22 -19.34 -10.23 3.60
CA ALA A 22 -19.70 -11.23 2.63
C ALA A 22 -20.83 -10.67 1.76
N PRO A 23 -20.81 -10.94 0.46
CA PRO A 23 -19.79 -11.68 -0.27
C PRO A 23 -18.47 -10.93 -0.35
N GLN A 24 -17.41 -11.66 -0.74
CA GLN A 24 -16.08 -11.09 -0.81
C GLN A 24 -16.06 -9.85 -1.70
N PRO A 25 -15.51 -8.74 -1.23
CA PRO A 25 -15.51 -7.50 -2.00
C PRO A 25 -14.47 -7.49 -3.10
N LYS A 26 -14.63 -6.55 -4.01
CA LYS A 26 -13.61 -6.18 -4.96
C LYS A 26 -12.80 -5.05 -4.36
N PHE A 27 -11.52 -4.99 -4.72
CA PHE A 27 -10.59 -4.03 -4.12
C PHE A 27 -10.02 -3.07 -5.16
N ASN A 28 -9.93 -1.80 -4.75
CA ASN A 28 -9.16 -0.81 -5.48
C ASN A 28 -8.19 -0.16 -4.52
N TRP A 29 -7.02 0.17 -5.02
CA TRP A 29 -6.02 0.90 -4.24
C TRP A 29 -5.74 2.23 -4.92
N ARG A 30 -5.52 3.27 -4.11
CA ARG A 30 -5.12 4.58 -4.60
C ARG A 30 -3.91 5.07 -3.82
N LYS A 31 -3.01 5.75 -4.51
CA LYS A 31 -1.88 6.42 -3.88
C LYS A 31 -2.06 7.92 -4.08
N ASP A 32 -2.16 8.65 -2.98
CA ASP A 32 -2.39 10.10 -3.00
C ASP A 32 -3.55 10.48 -3.93
N GLY A 33 -4.60 9.67 -3.93
CA GLY A 33 -5.79 9.89 -4.74
C GLY A 33 -5.76 9.28 -6.13
N ASN A 34 -4.63 8.80 -6.59
CA ASN A 34 -4.50 8.23 -7.94
C ASN A 34 -4.66 6.73 -7.94
N LEU A 35 -5.46 6.22 -8.86
CA LEU A 35 -5.74 4.79 -8.95
C LEU A 35 -4.47 4.02 -9.30
N ILE A 36 -4.23 2.92 -8.56
CA ILE A 36 -3.12 2.01 -8.81
C ILE A 36 -3.63 0.85 -9.64
N SER A 37 -2.90 0.53 -10.72
CA SER A 37 -3.20 -0.64 -11.53
C SER A 37 -2.27 -1.78 -11.15
N SER A 38 -2.82 -3.00 -11.04
CA SER A 38 -2.04 -4.18 -10.76
C SER A 38 -1.16 -4.52 -11.96
N GLY A 39 0.07 -4.93 -11.68
CA GLY A 39 1.05 -5.28 -12.69
C GLY A 39 2.36 -4.54 -12.46
N GLY A 40 3.47 -5.10 -12.92
CA GLY A 40 4.78 -4.49 -12.76
C GLY A 40 5.14 -4.26 -11.31
N LYS A 41 5.21 -3.00 -10.91
CA LYS A 41 5.60 -2.61 -9.55
C LYS A 41 4.58 -3.04 -8.50
N TYR A 42 3.30 -3.11 -8.85
CA TYR A 42 2.22 -3.34 -7.91
C TYR A 42 1.50 -4.65 -8.21
N ILE A 43 1.18 -5.39 -7.16
CA ILE A 43 0.32 -6.56 -7.28
C ILE A 43 -0.78 -6.43 -6.24
N ILE A 44 -2.03 -6.47 -6.70
CA ILE A 44 -3.19 -6.44 -5.82
C ILE A 44 -3.72 -7.86 -5.72
N PHE A 45 -3.68 -8.44 -4.52
CA PHE A 45 -4.13 -9.80 -4.29
C PHE A 45 -5.64 -9.86 -4.06
N ASP A 46 -6.21 -11.04 -4.26
CA ASP A 46 -7.65 -11.23 -4.09
C ASP A 46 -8.13 -10.95 -2.66
N ASN A 47 -7.23 -11.10 -1.68
CA ASN A 47 -7.58 -10.78 -0.29
C ASN A 47 -7.50 -9.28 0.02
N GLY A 48 -7.15 -8.47 -0.97
CA GLY A 48 -7.09 -7.03 -0.80
C GLY A 48 -5.71 -6.47 -0.52
N ASN A 49 -4.71 -7.30 -0.28
CA ASN A 49 -3.36 -6.80 0.02
C ASN A 49 -2.72 -6.20 -1.23
N LEU A 50 -1.94 -5.15 -1.02
CA LEU A 50 -1.16 -4.50 -2.07
C LEU A 50 0.32 -4.79 -1.83
N PHE A 51 0.95 -5.44 -2.80
CA PHE A 51 2.38 -5.70 -2.78
C PHE A 51 3.08 -4.66 -3.65
N ILE A 52 4.09 -3.98 -3.10
CA ILE A 52 4.86 -2.97 -3.81
C ILE A 52 6.29 -3.47 -3.90
N ARG A 53 6.77 -3.57 -5.13
CA ARG A 53 8.10 -4.10 -5.43
C ARG A 53 9.12 -2.98 -5.56
N GLN A 54 10.33 -3.22 -5.09
CA GLN A 54 11.46 -2.29 -5.26
C GLN A 54 11.07 -0.86 -4.89
N VAL A 55 10.74 -0.69 -3.63
CA VAL A 55 10.28 0.58 -3.10
C VAL A 55 11.36 1.64 -3.23
N ASN A 56 10.96 2.85 -3.64
CA ASN A 56 11.86 4.01 -3.65
C ASN A 56 11.19 5.17 -2.90
N LEU A 57 11.93 6.27 -2.76
CA LEU A 57 11.43 7.40 -1.98
C LEU A 57 10.16 8.01 -2.57
N ALA A 58 9.97 7.90 -3.88
CA ALA A 58 8.77 8.40 -4.52
C ALA A 58 7.53 7.57 -4.16
N ASP A 59 7.71 6.39 -3.59
CA ASP A 59 6.58 5.55 -3.17
C ASP A 59 5.98 5.99 -1.84
N GLU A 60 6.61 6.90 -1.13
CA GLU A 60 6.00 7.46 0.08
C GLU A 60 4.69 8.15 -0.25
N GLY A 61 3.74 8.02 0.64
CA GLY A 61 2.46 8.68 0.46
C GLY A 61 1.35 8.03 1.24
N VAL A 62 0.13 8.46 0.94
CA VAL A 62 -1.07 7.92 1.56
C VAL A 62 -1.70 6.93 0.59
N TYR A 63 -1.82 5.70 1.04
CA TYR A 63 -2.46 4.63 0.28
C TYR A 63 -3.84 4.36 0.83
N LYS A 64 -4.80 4.28 -0.07
CA LYS A 64 -6.19 4.05 0.30
C LYS A 64 -6.67 2.76 -0.33
N CYS A 65 -7.19 1.86 0.49
CA CYS A 65 -7.86 0.65 0.04
C CYS A 65 -9.35 0.89 0.03
N GLU A 66 -10.00 0.59 -1.09
CA GLU A 66 -11.45 0.65 -1.23
C GLU A 66 -11.96 -0.76 -1.48
N ALA A 67 -12.84 -1.24 -0.61
CA ALA A 67 -13.44 -2.57 -0.73
C ALA A 67 -14.93 -2.39 -0.99
N THR A 68 -15.43 -3.00 -2.05
CA THR A 68 -16.83 -2.82 -2.48
C THR A 68 -17.47 -4.17 -2.77
N ASN A 69 -18.67 -4.39 -2.22
CA ASN A 69 -19.52 -5.49 -2.64
C ASN A 69 -20.93 -4.92 -2.88
N GLU A 70 -21.90 -5.80 -3.14
CA GLU A 70 -23.24 -5.36 -3.46
C GLU A 70 -23.95 -4.66 -2.30
N TYR A 71 -23.44 -4.79 -1.07
CA TYR A 71 -24.06 -4.19 0.10
C TYR A 71 -23.41 -2.89 0.53
N GLY A 72 -22.28 -2.53 -0.04
CA GLY A 72 -21.68 -1.29 0.34
C GLY A 72 -20.19 -1.22 0.06
N LYS A 73 -19.58 -0.17 0.60
CA LYS A 73 -18.20 0.16 0.37
C LYS A 73 -17.53 0.49 1.71
N ALA A 74 -16.32 0.00 1.87
CA ALA A 74 -15.49 0.34 3.02
C ALA A 74 -14.16 0.86 2.53
N GLU A 75 -13.54 1.75 3.30
CA GLU A 75 -12.26 2.36 2.95
C GLU A 75 -11.34 2.35 4.15
N ALA A 76 -10.05 2.21 3.89
CA ALA A 76 -9.03 2.33 4.90
C ALA A 76 -7.83 3.06 4.31
N ASN A 77 -7.20 3.90 5.12
CA ASN A 77 -6.02 4.66 4.71
C ASN A 77 -4.81 4.17 5.49
N GLY A 78 -3.66 4.19 4.82
CA GLY A 78 -2.39 3.94 5.46
C GLY A 78 -1.34 4.85 4.88
N ARG A 79 -0.33 5.18 5.68
CA ARG A 79 0.78 6.00 5.21
C ARG A 79 2.02 5.14 5.10
N LEU A 80 2.70 5.24 3.98
CA LEU A 80 3.96 4.54 3.74
C LEU A 80 5.11 5.54 3.84
N LYS A 81 6.07 5.21 4.70
CA LYS A 81 7.33 5.93 4.82
C LYS A 81 8.44 5.04 4.31
N VAL A 82 9.37 5.61 3.57
CA VAL A 82 10.48 4.85 2.99
C VAL A 82 11.78 5.34 3.63
N LYS A 83 12.54 4.38 4.17
CA LYS A 83 13.84 4.69 4.76
C LYS A 83 14.93 4.40 3.75
N PRO A 84 15.89 5.32 3.55
CA PRO A 84 17.00 5.05 2.65
C PRO A 84 17.71 3.78 3.06
N ARG A 85 17.96 2.92 2.09
CA ARG A 85 18.68 1.68 2.34
C ARG A 85 20.15 1.94 2.58
N SER A 86 20.68 2.91 1.88
CA SER A 86 22.06 3.30 1.98
C SER A 86 22.20 4.24 3.16
N PHE A 87 22.85 3.77 4.19
CA PHE A 87 23.09 4.55 5.37
C PHE A 87 24.58 4.82 5.45
N LYS A 88 24.96 6.07 5.34
CA LYS A 88 26.35 6.46 5.35
C LYS A 88 26.65 7.20 6.63
N VAL A 89 27.47 6.60 7.47
CA VAL A 89 28.00 7.28 8.63
C VAL A 89 29.31 7.91 8.22
N GLN A 90 29.38 9.22 8.33
CA GLN A 90 30.61 9.92 8.07
C GLN A 90 31.11 10.48 9.38
N LEU A 91 32.30 10.02 9.79
CA LEU A 91 32.84 10.38 11.07
C LEU A 91 33.74 11.60 11.00
N PHE A 92 34.32 11.85 9.84
CA PHE A 92 35.22 12.98 9.65
C PHE A 92 35.05 13.60 8.30
#